data_a4931115e0086632283a067ed3359106
#
_entry.id   a4931115e0086632283a067ed3359106
#
_cell.length_a   1.000
_cell.length_b   1.000
_cell.length_c   1.000
_cell.angle_alpha   90.00
_cell.angle_beta   90.00
_cell.angle_gamma   90.00
#
_symmetry.space_group_name_H-M   'P 1'
#
loop_
_entity.id
_entity.type
_entity.pdbx_description
1 polymer ?
#
loop_
_entity_poly.entity_id
_entity_poly.type
_entity_poly.pdbx_seq_one_letter_code
_entity_poly.pdbx_strand_id
1 'polypeptide(L)'
;MESLYLPNETIIFERQHNKLVVVDRQHHKLNRVLVSRLRNRDRAIDMEGRSELTRPVLYYTDAACRTMLGMEINREFYQAPQRYALGAEPEQFGVSEDSSDDERVLAGWRAAMGRLNIIPATDDGEIPEMGQFPASPPTPGIDMVRFYSQMISSESGIPPTYLGFVTDNPASADSIRQLEYRLVKRAERRQIAFGQSWREVGYLALLVRDGEVDPDAFRAIEPRWKDASTPTRAAAADEALKLTSAGILTPDSGVTYDRIGLSIQDQERIKNDKRQARVAELLQRLPNAANQARQSPNVANLSAQRVDDATDSN
;
A
#
# COMPACT_ATOMS: atom_id res chain seq x y z
N MET A 1 -21.28 19.13 -4.43
CA MET A 1 -21.43 19.75 -3.09
C MET A 1 -20.12 20.34 -2.66
N GLU A 2 -20.13 21.52 -2.08
CA GLU A 2 -18.95 22.21 -1.52
C GLU A 2 -19.31 22.62 -0.10
N SER A 3 -18.36 22.56 0.85
CA SER A 3 -18.62 22.91 2.24
C SER A 3 -17.67 24.00 2.70
N LEU A 4 -18.20 25.01 3.38
CA LEU A 4 -17.45 26.09 4.01
C LEU A 4 -17.51 25.90 5.52
N TYR A 5 -16.36 25.65 6.14
CA TYR A 5 -16.24 25.47 7.58
C TYR A 5 -15.83 26.78 8.24
N LEU A 6 -16.71 27.33 9.05
CA LEU A 6 -16.48 28.53 9.84
C LEU A 6 -16.37 28.18 11.34
N PRO A 7 -15.87 29.07 12.20
CA PRO A 7 -15.67 28.76 13.62
C PRO A 7 -16.96 28.40 14.39
N ASN A 8 -18.12 28.87 13.93
CA ASN A 8 -19.40 28.69 14.62
C ASN A 8 -20.50 28.06 13.76
N GLU A 9 -20.22 27.85 12.48
CA GLU A 9 -21.16 27.21 11.56
C GLU A 9 -20.46 26.50 10.41
N THR A 10 -21.12 25.51 9.85
CA THR A 10 -20.74 24.87 8.58
C THR A 10 -21.83 25.11 7.56
N ILE A 11 -21.46 25.62 6.39
CA ILE A 11 -22.39 25.95 5.30
C ILE A 11 -22.15 24.96 4.16
N ILE A 12 -23.19 24.29 3.72
CA ILE A 12 -23.14 23.33 2.59
C ILE A 12 -23.76 23.98 1.36
N PHE A 13 -23.01 23.97 0.28
CA PHE A 13 -23.41 24.51 -1.01
C PHE A 13 -23.60 23.40 -2.04
N GLU A 14 -24.55 23.58 -2.92
CA GLU A 14 -24.72 22.78 -4.13
C GLU A 14 -24.53 23.68 -5.36
N ARG A 15 -23.90 23.14 -6.39
CA ARG A 15 -23.75 23.86 -7.65
C ARG A 15 -24.95 23.58 -8.54
N GLN A 16 -25.83 24.58 -8.66
CA GLN A 16 -27.04 24.55 -9.53
C GLN A 16 -26.86 25.60 -10.63
N HIS A 17 -26.96 25.19 -11.90
CA HIS A 17 -26.84 26.10 -13.06
C HIS A 17 -25.58 27.02 -12.96
N ASN A 18 -24.45 26.47 -12.60
CA ASN A 18 -23.17 27.19 -12.43
C ASN A 18 -23.15 28.25 -11.31
N LYS A 19 -24.14 28.26 -10.41
CA LYS A 19 -24.18 29.09 -9.20
C LYS A 19 -24.13 28.21 -7.96
N LEU A 20 -23.43 28.70 -6.93
CA LEU A 20 -23.43 28.04 -5.62
C LEU A 20 -24.68 28.48 -4.85
N VAL A 21 -25.52 27.52 -4.48
CA VAL A 21 -26.73 27.73 -3.69
C VAL A 21 -26.52 27.07 -2.33
N VAL A 22 -26.85 27.77 -1.25
CA VAL A 22 -26.80 27.23 0.10
C VAL A 22 -27.94 26.21 0.26
N VAL A 23 -27.56 24.96 0.58
CA VAL A 23 -28.52 23.87 0.80
C VAL A 23 -28.77 23.66 2.30
N ASP A 24 -27.70 23.82 3.12
CA ASP A 24 -27.81 23.59 4.56
C ASP A 24 -26.86 24.51 5.33
N ARG A 25 -27.26 24.84 6.57
CA ARG A 25 -26.44 25.57 7.55
C ARG A 25 -26.53 24.87 8.90
N GLN A 26 -25.38 24.45 9.40
CA GLN A 26 -25.25 23.79 10.69
C GLN A 26 -24.52 24.69 11.68
N HIS A 27 -25.26 25.26 12.64
CA HIS A 27 -24.67 26.09 13.71
C HIS A 27 -24.21 25.20 14.86
N HIS A 28 -22.94 25.29 15.26
CA HIS A 28 -22.39 24.49 16.35
C HIS A 28 -21.84 25.31 17.53
N LYS A 29 -21.58 26.59 17.39
CA LYS A 29 -21.12 27.52 18.45
C LYS A 29 -19.84 27.09 19.18
N LEU A 30 -18.99 26.27 18.58
CA LEU A 30 -17.79 25.73 19.20
C LEU A 30 -16.57 26.66 19.10
N ASN A 31 -16.74 27.79 18.43
CA ASN A 31 -15.71 28.82 18.19
C ASN A 31 -14.41 28.26 17.59
N ARG A 32 -14.53 27.16 16.83
CA ARG A 32 -13.41 26.46 16.18
C ARG A 32 -13.85 25.84 14.86
N VAL A 33 -13.00 25.93 13.84
CA VAL A 33 -13.21 25.28 12.54
C VAL A 33 -13.09 23.76 12.72
N LEU A 34 -14.10 23.01 12.31
CA LEU A 34 -14.17 21.54 12.47
C LEU A 34 -13.42 20.79 11.34
N VAL A 35 -12.18 21.19 11.08
CA VAL A 35 -11.34 20.59 10.04
C VAL A 35 -9.93 20.42 10.58
N SER A 36 -9.42 19.20 10.54
CA SER A 36 -8.01 18.90 10.75
C SER A 36 -7.32 18.60 9.42
N ARG A 37 -6.17 19.22 9.18
CA ARG A 37 -5.43 19.09 7.93
C ARG A 37 -4.35 18.00 8.03
N LEU A 38 -4.43 16.98 7.21
CA LEU A 38 -3.38 15.98 7.02
C LEU A 38 -2.29 16.56 6.09
N ARG A 39 -1.29 17.19 6.67
CA ARG A 39 -0.22 17.86 5.92
C ARG A 39 0.94 16.92 5.66
N ASN A 40 1.29 16.77 4.38
CA ASN A 40 2.43 16.00 3.96
C ASN A 40 3.61 16.92 3.67
N ARG A 41 4.80 16.64 4.22
CA ARG A 41 6.03 17.41 3.98
C ARG A 41 5.88 18.89 4.28
N ASP A 42 5.18 19.24 5.36
CA ASP A 42 5.04 20.61 5.82
C ASP A 42 6.41 21.24 6.18
N ARG A 43 6.53 22.52 5.96
CA ARG A 43 7.68 23.34 6.32
C ARG A 43 7.19 24.57 7.04
N ALA A 44 8.08 25.23 7.80
CA ALA A 44 7.73 26.45 8.52
C ALA A 44 7.16 27.56 7.61
N ILE A 45 7.59 27.61 6.35
CA ILE A 45 7.13 28.60 5.36
C ILE A 45 5.89 28.10 4.59
N ASP A 46 5.67 26.80 4.50
CA ASP A 46 4.61 26.17 3.70
C ASP A 46 3.75 25.30 4.61
N MET A 47 2.69 25.89 5.14
CA MET A 47 1.78 25.22 6.09
C MET A 47 0.75 24.32 5.40
N GLU A 48 0.67 24.29 4.09
CA GLU A 48 -0.32 23.48 3.35
C GLU A 48 0.20 22.07 3.03
N GLY A 49 1.52 21.89 3.08
CA GLY A 49 2.19 20.65 2.74
C GLY A 49 2.37 20.47 1.23
N ARG A 50 2.99 19.37 0.82
CA ARG A 50 3.34 19.09 -0.58
C ARG A 50 2.99 17.66 -0.95
N SER A 51 2.63 17.48 -2.21
CA SER A 51 2.42 16.16 -2.78
C SER A 51 3.71 15.31 -2.79
N GLU A 52 3.57 14.01 -2.64
CA GLU A 52 4.64 13.04 -2.92
C GLU A 52 4.89 12.88 -4.43
N LEU A 53 3.91 13.23 -5.26
CA LEU A 53 4.06 13.31 -6.70
C LEU A 53 4.84 14.58 -7.05
N THR A 54 6.17 14.48 -6.96
CA THR A 54 7.06 15.58 -7.30
C THR A 54 7.13 15.79 -8.81
N ARG A 55 7.58 16.97 -9.25
CA ARG A 55 7.77 17.23 -10.68
C ARG A 55 8.67 16.21 -11.39
N PRO A 56 9.81 15.77 -10.80
CA PRO A 56 10.60 14.69 -11.38
C PRO A 56 9.81 13.38 -11.56
N VAL A 57 9.03 12.97 -10.54
CA VAL A 57 8.22 11.74 -10.65
C VAL A 57 7.23 11.85 -11.81
N LEU A 58 6.51 12.95 -11.90
CA LEU A 58 5.57 13.20 -13.03
C LEU A 58 6.28 13.17 -14.37
N TYR A 59 7.42 13.86 -14.48
CA TYR A 59 8.20 13.93 -15.72
C TYR A 59 8.67 12.53 -16.18
N TYR A 60 9.27 11.75 -15.28
CA TYR A 60 9.77 10.41 -15.64
C TYR A 60 8.65 9.43 -15.96
N THR A 61 7.51 9.52 -15.26
CA THR A 61 6.32 8.71 -15.56
C THR A 61 5.80 9.03 -16.96
N ASP A 62 5.67 10.30 -17.29
CA ASP A 62 5.20 10.77 -18.59
C ASP A 62 6.20 10.41 -19.72
N ALA A 63 7.51 10.51 -19.46
CA ALA A 63 8.55 10.07 -20.38
C ALA A 63 8.50 8.57 -20.62
N ALA A 64 8.29 7.76 -19.58
CA ALA A 64 8.13 6.31 -19.71
C ALA A 64 6.90 5.96 -20.55
N CYS A 65 5.77 6.61 -20.33
CA CYS A 65 4.55 6.42 -21.12
C CYS A 65 4.77 6.75 -22.61
N ARG A 66 5.45 7.87 -22.93
CA ARG A 66 5.78 8.22 -24.31
C ARG A 66 6.73 7.22 -24.95
N THR A 67 7.70 6.72 -24.19
CA THR A 67 8.64 5.70 -24.71
C THR A 67 7.90 4.39 -25.01
N MET A 68 7.01 3.94 -24.13
CA MET A 68 6.18 2.75 -24.36
C MET A 68 5.29 2.92 -25.60
N LEU A 69 4.65 4.08 -25.77
CA LEU A 69 3.88 4.37 -26.97
C LEU A 69 4.75 4.33 -28.24
N GLY A 70 5.96 4.89 -28.19
CA GLY A 70 6.92 4.81 -29.29
C GLY A 70 7.34 3.37 -29.60
N MET A 71 7.50 2.54 -28.58
CA MET A 71 7.81 1.11 -28.75
C MET A 71 6.64 0.36 -29.41
N GLU A 72 5.39 0.66 -29.05
CA GLU A 72 4.21 0.06 -29.68
C GLU A 72 4.12 0.42 -31.17
N ILE A 73 4.40 1.68 -31.54
CA ILE A 73 4.46 2.11 -32.94
C ILE A 73 5.61 1.39 -33.66
N ASN A 74 6.79 1.31 -33.02
CA ASN A 74 7.96 0.68 -33.62
C ASN A 74 7.80 -0.85 -33.77
N ARG A 75 6.91 -1.48 -33.01
CA ARG A 75 6.64 -2.92 -33.05
C ARG A 75 6.21 -3.37 -34.44
N GLU A 76 5.42 -2.58 -35.14
CA GLU A 76 4.97 -2.89 -36.50
C GLU A 76 6.16 -2.99 -37.51
N PHE A 77 7.09 -2.04 -37.38
CA PHE A 77 8.29 -2.01 -38.22
C PHE A 77 9.31 -3.10 -37.86
N TYR A 78 9.39 -3.47 -36.59
CA TYR A 78 10.26 -4.54 -36.13
C TYR A 78 9.76 -5.91 -36.54
N GLN A 79 8.46 -6.18 -36.47
CA GLN A 79 7.86 -7.48 -36.80
C GLN A 79 7.70 -7.67 -38.31
N ALA A 80 7.49 -6.59 -39.05
CA ALA A 80 7.38 -6.59 -40.53
C ALA A 80 8.31 -5.53 -41.12
N PRO A 81 9.63 -5.78 -41.14
CA PRO A 81 10.58 -4.82 -41.68
C PRO A 81 10.30 -4.54 -43.15
N GLN A 82 10.34 -3.27 -43.51
CA GLN A 82 10.11 -2.84 -44.89
C GLN A 82 11.20 -3.38 -45.79
N ARG A 83 10.79 -3.91 -46.95
CA ARG A 83 11.67 -4.38 -48.01
C ARG A 83 11.67 -3.38 -49.15
N TYR A 84 12.74 -3.33 -49.86
CA TYR A 84 12.86 -2.51 -51.07
C TYR A 84 13.49 -3.30 -52.20
N ALA A 85 13.16 -2.94 -53.44
CA ALA A 85 13.78 -3.44 -54.63
C ALA A 85 14.27 -2.23 -55.45
N LEU A 86 15.52 -2.26 -55.86
CA LEU A 86 16.12 -1.26 -56.73
C LEU A 86 16.31 -1.83 -58.12
N GLY A 87 15.96 -1.03 -59.13
CA GLY A 87 16.07 -1.47 -60.52
C GLY A 87 15.05 -2.53 -60.98
N ALA A 88 13.98 -2.73 -60.16
CA ALA A 88 12.88 -3.63 -60.50
C ALA A 88 11.73 -2.84 -61.11
N GLU A 89 11.07 -3.42 -62.10
CA GLU A 89 9.88 -2.84 -62.71
C GLU A 89 8.62 -3.21 -61.92
N PRO A 90 7.66 -2.29 -61.78
CA PRO A 90 6.44 -2.52 -60.98
C PRO A 90 5.66 -3.77 -61.46
N GLU A 91 5.68 -4.07 -62.74
CA GLU A 91 4.99 -5.21 -63.37
C GLU A 91 5.52 -6.55 -62.85
N GLN A 92 6.79 -6.63 -62.44
CA GLN A 92 7.38 -7.85 -61.85
C GLN A 92 6.75 -8.20 -60.50
N PHE A 93 6.09 -7.22 -59.84
CA PHE A 93 5.33 -7.39 -58.60
C PHE A 93 3.83 -7.47 -58.84
N GLY A 94 3.38 -7.52 -60.10
CA GLY A 94 1.95 -7.59 -60.46
C GLY A 94 1.23 -6.24 -60.34
N VAL A 95 1.99 -5.14 -60.50
CA VAL A 95 1.46 -3.78 -60.55
C VAL A 95 1.64 -3.22 -61.93
N SER A 96 0.55 -2.96 -62.66
CA SER A 96 0.55 -2.26 -63.96
C SER A 96 0.36 -0.77 -63.77
N GLU A 97 0.61 0.02 -64.86
CA GLU A 97 0.39 1.49 -64.83
C GLU A 97 -1.06 1.85 -64.51
N ASP A 98 -2.03 1.03 -64.90
CA ASP A 98 -3.47 1.21 -64.68
C ASP A 98 -3.96 0.62 -63.32
N SER A 99 -3.07 0.01 -62.53
CA SER A 99 -3.45 -0.58 -61.26
C SER A 99 -3.95 0.49 -60.24
N SER A 100 -5.09 0.20 -59.61
CA SER A 100 -5.63 1.04 -58.54
C SER A 100 -4.72 1.07 -57.33
N ASP A 101 -4.88 2.05 -56.46
CA ASP A 101 -4.11 2.18 -55.21
C ASP A 101 -4.30 0.95 -54.31
N ASP A 102 -5.49 0.37 -54.24
CA ASP A 102 -5.77 -0.86 -53.50
C ASP A 102 -5.04 -2.08 -54.04
N GLU A 103 -4.94 -2.21 -55.36
CA GLU A 103 -4.17 -3.30 -56.00
C GLU A 103 -2.66 -3.15 -55.76
N ARG A 104 -2.14 -1.91 -55.77
CA ARG A 104 -0.74 -1.60 -55.42
C ARG A 104 -0.42 -1.96 -53.98
N VAL A 105 -1.33 -1.61 -53.04
CA VAL A 105 -1.21 -1.99 -51.62
C VAL A 105 -1.23 -3.50 -51.45
N LEU A 106 -2.16 -4.20 -52.14
CA LEU A 106 -2.28 -5.66 -52.10
C LEU A 106 -1.05 -6.36 -52.64
N ALA A 107 -0.47 -5.89 -53.75
CA ALA A 107 0.75 -6.39 -54.32
C ALA A 107 1.94 -6.21 -53.33
N GLY A 108 2.05 -5.03 -52.69
CA GLY A 108 3.02 -4.77 -51.62
C GLY A 108 2.89 -5.74 -50.46
N TRP A 109 1.67 -6.02 -50.01
CA TRP A 109 1.41 -7.02 -48.98
C TRP A 109 1.81 -8.44 -49.41
N ARG A 110 1.50 -8.85 -50.61
CA ARG A 110 1.91 -10.16 -51.16
C ARG A 110 3.43 -10.30 -51.24
N ALA A 111 4.14 -9.27 -51.70
CA ALA A 111 5.59 -9.25 -51.74
C ALA A 111 6.23 -9.30 -50.35
N ALA A 112 5.61 -8.60 -49.34
CA ALA A 112 6.09 -8.60 -47.98
C ALA A 112 5.84 -9.93 -47.25
N MET A 113 4.70 -10.58 -47.50
CA MET A 113 4.29 -11.86 -46.89
C MET A 113 4.81 -13.09 -47.60
N GLY A 114 5.25 -12.94 -48.85
CA GLY A 114 5.78 -14.05 -49.66
C GLY A 114 7.08 -14.63 -49.08
N ARG A 115 7.13 -15.96 -48.95
CA ARG A 115 8.36 -16.66 -48.48
C ARG A 115 9.47 -16.68 -49.50
N LEU A 116 9.11 -16.64 -50.78
CA LEU A 116 10.05 -16.64 -51.89
C LEU A 116 9.56 -15.68 -52.97
N ASN A 117 10.33 -14.67 -53.27
CA ASN A 117 10.12 -13.75 -54.37
C ASN A 117 11.15 -14.08 -55.45
N ILE A 118 10.68 -14.53 -56.61
CA ILE A 118 11.53 -14.76 -57.79
C ILE A 118 11.32 -13.54 -58.70
N ILE A 119 12.37 -12.77 -58.89
CA ILE A 119 12.36 -11.58 -59.73
C ILE A 119 13.30 -11.83 -60.91
N PRO A 120 12.78 -11.88 -62.12
CA PRO A 120 13.62 -12.03 -63.29
C PRO A 120 14.45 -10.77 -63.55
N ALA A 121 15.47 -10.87 -64.42
CA ALA A 121 16.17 -9.71 -64.94
C ALA A 121 15.21 -8.78 -65.69
N THR A 122 15.48 -7.48 -65.68
CA THR A 122 14.76 -6.48 -66.47
C THR A 122 14.96 -6.73 -67.99
N ASP A 123 14.14 -6.14 -68.82
CA ASP A 123 14.24 -6.29 -70.28
C ASP A 123 15.61 -5.84 -70.80
N ASP A 124 16.30 -4.94 -70.16
CA ASP A 124 17.67 -4.48 -70.41
C ASP A 124 18.74 -5.43 -69.83
N GLY A 125 18.35 -6.54 -69.18
CA GLY A 125 19.24 -7.56 -68.63
C GLY A 125 19.86 -7.21 -67.28
N GLU A 126 19.41 -6.14 -66.60
CA GLU A 126 19.84 -5.82 -65.29
C GLU A 126 19.13 -6.68 -64.20
N ILE A 127 19.89 -7.12 -63.23
CA ILE A 127 19.35 -7.91 -62.11
C ILE A 127 18.94 -6.93 -60.96
N PRO A 128 17.67 -6.89 -60.57
CA PRO A 128 17.22 -6.04 -59.47
C PRO A 128 17.90 -6.38 -58.15
N GLU A 129 18.33 -5.37 -57.43
CA GLU A 129 18.87 -5.52 -56.08
C GLU A 129 17.73 -5.44 -55.03
N MET A 130 17.62 -6.49 -54.24
CA MET A 130 16.64 -6.54 -53.16
C MET A 130 17.29 -6.36 -51.79
N GLY A 131 16.69 -5.52 -50.98
CA GLY A 131 17.14 -5.29 -49.63
C GLY A 131 15.99 -5.20 -48.65
N GLN A 132 16.37 -5.13 -47.41
CA GLN A 132 15.47 -4.93 -46.31
C GLN A 132 16.03 -3.85 -45.38
N PHE A 133 15.19 -2.90 -44.94
CA PHE A 133 15.61 -1.95 -43.95
C PHE A 133 15.94 -2.70 -42.65
N PRO A 134 16.99 -2.28 -41.90
CA PRO A 134 17.33 -2.92 -40.65
C PRO A 134 16.16 -2.78 -39.66
N ALA A 135 15.78 -3.89 -39.03
CA ALA A 135 14.77 -3.88 -37.99
C ALA A 135 15.26 -3.05 -36.78
N SER A 136 14.40 -2.19 -36.26
CA SER A 136 14.70 -1.39 -35.09
C SER A 136 14.37 -2.19 -33.81
N PRO A 137 15.37 -2.76 -33.11
CA PRO A 137 15.09 -3.63 -31.96
C PRO A 137 14.44 -2.86 -30.82
N PRO A 138 13.58 -3.50 -30.01
CA PRO A 138 12.91 -2.85 -28.87
C PRO A 138 13.83 -2.59 -27.68
N THR A 139 15.03 -3.19 -27.65
CA THR A 139 15.98 -3.12 -26.54
C THR A 139 16.28 -1.69 -26.06
N PRO A 140 16.59 -0.70 -26.91
CA PRO A 140 16.83 0.66 -26.44
C PRO A 140 15.64 1.28 -25.72
N GLY A 141 14.42 0.98 -26.19
CA GLY A 141 13.20 1.45 -25.53
C GLY A 141 13.00 0.82 -24.15
N ILE A 142 13.27 -0.48 -24.04
CA ILE A 142 13.22 -1.20 -22.75
C ILE A 142 14.23 -0.60 -21.77
N ASP A 143 15.46 -0.33 -22.22
CA ASP A 143 16.51 0.26 -21.40
C ASP A 143 16.15 1.69 -20.94
N MET A 144 15.51 2.48 -21.80
CA MET A 144 14.98 3.79 -21.43
C MET A 144 13.88 3.70 -20.35
N VAL A 145 12.93 2.78 -20.50
CA VAL A 145 11.89 2.56 -19.47
C VAL A 145 12.51 2.13 -18.14
N ARG A 146 13.51 1.25 -18.17
CA ARG A 146 14.28 0.88 -16.97
C ARG A 146 14.95 2.09 -16.33
N PHE A 147 15.60 2.91 -17.11
CA PHE A 147 16.24 4.14 -16.62
C PHE A 147 15.23 5.08 -15.94
N TYR A 148 14.07 5.34 -16.57
CA TYR A 148 13.03 6.19 -15.96
C TYR A 148 12.49 5.58 -14.67
N SER A 149 12.31 4.28 -14.61
CA SER A 149 11.86 3.60 -13.40
C SER A 149 12.89 3.70 -12.27
N GLN A 150 14.18 3.63 -12.58
CA GLN A 150 15.25 3.85 -11.60
C GLN A 150 15.23 5.30 -11.09
N MET A 151 14.98 6.29 -11.95
CA MET A 151 14.85 7.68 -11.55
C MET A 151 13.62 7.89 -10.65
N ILE A 152 12.47 7.28 -10.99
CA ILE A 152 11.27 7.29 -10.15
C ILE A 152 11.56 6.65 -8.79
N SER A 153 12.22 5.49 -8.76
CA SER A 153 12.65 4.81 -7.54
C SER A 153 13.55 5.70 -6.67
N SER A 154 14.53 6.33 -7.28
CA SER A 154 15.48 7.23 -6.59
C SER A 154 14.76 8.42 -5.96
N GLU A 155 13.84 9.06 -6.67
CA GLU A 155 13.09 10.23 -6.19
C GLU A 155 12.03 9.84 -5.16
N SER A 156 11.22 8.81 -5.46
CA SER A 156 10.10 8.39 -4.60
C SER A 156 10.55 7.60 -3.37
N GLY A 157 11.72 6.94 -3.42
CA GLY A 157 12.17 5.99 -2.40
C GLY A 157 11.48 4.64 -2.47
N ILE A 158 10.68 4.38 -3.51
CA ILE A 158 10.06 3.08 -3.78
C ILE A 158 11.14 2.13 -4.29
N PRO A 159 11.28 0.90 -3.76
CA PRO A 159 12.25 -0.06 -4.27
C PRO A 159 12.07 -0.36 -5.76
N PRO A 160 13.15 -0.51 -6.55
CA PRO A 160 13.05 -0.83 -7.98
C PRO A 160 12.29 -2.13 -8.25
N THR A 161 12.36 -3.09 -7.33
CA THR A 161 11.63 -4.37 -7.41
C THR A 161 10.11 -4.20 -7.43
N TYR A 162 9.59 -3.15 -6.79
CA TYR A 162 8.16 -2.81 -6.81
C TYR A 162 7.70 -2.19 -8.14
N LEU A 163 8.65 -1.72 -8.94
CA LEU A 163 8.42 -1.20 -10.29
C LEU A 163 8.59 -2.27 -11.38
N GLY A 164 8.61 -3.55 -11.01
CA GLY A 164 8.66 -4.67 -11.96
C GLY A 164 10.08 -5.09 -12.37
N PHE A 165 11.13 -4.54 -11.75
CA PHE A 165 12.50 -4.97 -12.04
C PHE A 165 12.95 -6.07 -11.09
N VAL A 166 12.95 -7.29 -11.59
CA VAL A 166 13.51 -8.44 -10.90
C VAL A 166 14.96 -8.58 -11.32
N THR A 167 15.87 -8.69 -10.36
CA THR A 167 17.25 -9.07 -10.61
C THR A 167 17.34 -10.59 -10.79
N ASP A 168 18.19 -11.06 -11.70
CA ASP A 168 18.37 -12.49 -12.01
C ASP A 168 18.77 -13.32 -10.79
N ASN A 169 19.33 -12.68 -9.76
CA ASN A 169 19.59 -13.29 -8.46
C ASN A 169 18.53 -12.87 -7.43
N PRO A 170 17.84 -13.82 -6.81
CA PRO A 170 16.88 -13.50 -5.75
C PRO A 170 17.63 -12.81 -4.61
N ALA A 171 17.22 -11.59 -4.29
CA ALA A 171 17.80 -10.82 -3.21
C ALA A 171 17.57 -11.54 -1.88
N SER A 172 18.59 -11.55 -1.00
CA SER A 172 18.43 -12.05 0.37
C SER A 172 17.37 -11.23 1.13
N ALA A 173 16.77 -11.81 2.16
CA ALA A 173 15.78 -11.10 2.98
C ALA A 173 16.35 -9.79 3.56
N ASP A 174 17.66 -9.75 3.86
CA ASP A 174 18.31 -8.56 4.38
C ASP A 174 18.55 -7.50 3.30
N SER A 175 18.86 -7.88 2.06
CA SER A 175 18.97 -6.91 0.96
C SER A 175 17.61 -6.34 0.58
N ILE A 176 16.53 -7.11 0.65
CA ILE A 176 15.17 -6.60 0.46
C ILE A 176 14.85 -5.54 1.53
N ARG A 177 15.12 -5.83 2.79
CA ARG A 177 14.92 -4.87 3.90
C ARG A 177 15.71 -3.58 3.72
N GLN A 178 16.96 -3.68 3.24
CA GLN A 178 17.77 -2.50 2.96
C GLN A 178 17.20 -1.65 1.82
N LEU A 179 16.69 -2.29 0.77
CA LEU A 179 16.01 -1.58 -0.32
C LEU A 179 14.74 -0.87 0.16
N GLU A 180 13.99 -1.49 1.07
CA GLU A 180 12.76 -0.92 1.65
C GLU A 180 13.01 0.16 2.71
N TYR A 181 14.22 0.24 3.26
CA TYR A 181 14.54 1.14 4.39
C TYR A 181 14.12 2.59 4.13
N ARG A 182 14.38 3.13 2.94
CA ARG A 182 14.02 4.51 2.58
C ARG A 182 12.50 4.70 2.56
N LEU A 183 11.76 3.74 2.01
CA LEU A 183 10.30 3.75 1.98
C LEU A 183 9.71 3.69 3.39
N VAL A 184 10.21 2.76 4.22
CA VAL A 184 9.80 2.61 5.63
C VAL A 184 10.06 3.90 6.40
N LYS A 185 11.24 4.51 6.28
CA LYS A 185 11.55 5.79 6.96
C LYS A 185 10.68 6.95 6.48
N ARG A 186 10.27 6.96 5.23
CA ARG A 186 9.28 7.95 4.73
C ARG A 186 7.90 7.70 5.33
N ALA A 187 7.46 6.45 5.42
CA ALA A 187 6.19 6.09 6.04
C ALA A 187 6.17 6.45 7.53
N GLU A 188 7.21 6.11 8.29
CA GLU A 188 7.34 6.48 9.72
C GLU A 188 7.22 8.01 9.93
N ARG A 189 7.89 8.81 9.10
CA ARG A 189 7.75 10.27 9.17
C ARG A 189 6.32 10.72 8.91
N ARG A 190 5.60 10.05 7.99
CA ARG A 190 4.18 10.36 7.74
C ARG A 190 3.30 9.95 8.91
N GLN A 191 3.57 8.82 9.53
CA GLN A 191 2.86 8.39 10.73
C GLN A 191 2.98 9.45 11.85
N ILE A 192 4.17 10.00 12.07
CA ILE A 192 4.38 11.07 13.07
C ILE A 192 3.60 12.33 12.68
N ALA A 193 3.74 12.82 11.44
CA ALA A 193 3.09 14.04 10.99
C ALA A 193 1.55 13.91 10.98
N PHE A 194 1.03 12.82 10.44
CA PHE A 194 -0.41 12.55 10.39
C PHE A 194 -0.98 12.17 11.76
N GLY A 195 -0.17 11.59 12.65
CA GLY A 195 -0.56 11.30 14.02
C GLY A 195 -1.00 12.53 14.77
N GLN A 196 -0.31 13.66 14.59
CA GLN A 196 -0.73 14.93 15.17
C GLN A 196 -2.08 15.40 14.63
N SER A 197 -2.30 15.27 13.33
CA SER A 197 -3.57 15.64 12.71
C SER A 197 -4.72 14.73 13.16
N TRP A 198 -4.48 13.43 13.32
CA TRP A 198 -5.46 12.50 13.87
C TRP A 198 -5.77 12.76 15.33
N ARG A 199 -4.77 13.18 16.11
CA ARG A 199 -4.99 13.63 17.48
C ARG A 199 -5.90 14.86 17.53
N GLU A 200 -5.75 15.79 16.58
CA GLU A 200 -6.65 16.93 16.43
C GLU A 200 -8.07 16.51 16.04
N VAL A 201 -8.22 15.50 15.15
CA VAL A 201 -9.55 14.93 14.87
C VAL A 201 -10.19 14.38 16.13
N GLY A 202 -9.43 13.67 16.97
CA GLY A 202 -9.91 13.20 18.28
C GLY A 202 -10.36 14.36 19.19
N TYR A 203 -9.59 15.45 19.23
CA TYR A 203 -9.95 16.66 19.94
C TYR A 203 -11.29 17.25 19.44
N LEU A 204 -11.42 17.41 18.12
CA LEU A 204 -12.62 17.94 17.50
C LEU A 204 -13.84 17.04 17.75
N ALA A 205 -13.66 15.72 17.74
CA ALA A 205 -14.73 14.77 18.05
C ALA A 205 -15.22 14.91 19.50
N LEU A 206 -14.30 15.04 20.46
CA LEU A 206 -14.67 15.32 21.86
C LEU A 206 -15.37 16.69 22.01
N LEU A 207 -14.84 17.71 21.33
CA LEU A 207 -15.42 19.06 21.36
C LEU A 207 -16.86 19.07 20.81
N VAL A 208 -17.13 18.35 19.74
CA VAL A 208 -18.49 18.23 19.16
C VAL A 208 -19.42 17.46 20.08
N ARG A 209 -18.92 16.41 20.74
CA ARG A 209 -19.72 15.56 21.61
C ARG A 209 -20.07 16.25 22.94
N ASP A 210 -19.08 16.89 23.59
CA ASP A 210 -19.17 17.34 25.00
C ASP A 210 -19.28 18.88 25.10
N GLY A 211 -19.05 19.63 24.03
CA GLY A 211 -19.04 21.09 23.99
C GLY A 211 -17.73 21.72 24.47
N GLU A 212 -17.00 21.06 25.34
CA GLU A 212 -15.64 21.40 25.78
C GLU A 212 -14.78 20.13 25.86
N VAL A 213 -13.47 20.28 25.87
CA VAL A 213 -12.54 19.15 25.93
C VAL A 213 -11.80 19.16 27.25
N ASP A 214 -11.97 18.11 28.05
CA ASP A 214 -11.16 17.86 29.22
C ASP A 214 -9.67 17.66 28.81
N PRO A 215 -8.73 18.44 29.35
CA PRO A 215 -7.32 18.34 29.06
C PRO A 215 -6.73 16.93 29.30
N ASP A 216 -7.21 16.21 30.30
CA ASP A 216 -6.71 14.87 30.63
C ASP A 216 -7.24 13.83 29.64
N ALA A 217 -8.51 13.94 29.24
CA ALA A 217 -9.06 13.11 28.17
C ALA A 217 -8.31 13.33 26.83
N PHE A 218 -7.96 14.57 26.51
CA PHE A 218 -7.17 14.88 25.33
C PHE A 218 -5.74 14.35 25.39
N ARG A 219 -5.09 14.37 26.54
CA ARG A 219 -3.75 13.80 26.74
C ARG A 219 -3.74 12.28 26.53
N ALA A 220 -4.85 11.60 26.85
CA ALA A 220 -5.00 10.17 26.67
C ALA A 220 -5.18 9.75 25.21
N ILE A 221 -5.49 10.69 24.28
CA ILE A 221 -5.64 10.39 22.86
C ILE A 221 -4.24 10.25 22.23
N GLU A 222 -3.89 9.04 21.85
CA GLU A 222 -2.67 8.72 21.13
C GLU A 222 -2.98 7.89 19.88
N PRO A 223 -2.63 8.37 18.67
CA PRO A 223 -2.84 7.60 17.46
C PRO A 223 -1.87 6.41 17.40
N ARG A 224 -2.40 5.21 17.26
CA ARG A 224 -1.60 4.00 17.09
C ARG A 224 -1.49 3.63 15.62
N TRP A 225 -0.28 3.55 15.15
CA TRP A 225 0.04 3.09 13.79
C TRP A 225 0.54 1.66 13.81
N LYS A 226 0.22 0.92 12.74
CA LYS A 226 0.91 -0.34 12.48
C LYS A 226 2.36 -0.05 12.08
N ASP A 227 3.24 -1.01 12.31
CA ASP A 227 4.63 -0.92 11.85
C ASP A 227 4.64 -0.67 10.33
N ALA A 228 5.45 0.30 9.90
CA ALA A 228 5.59 0.64 8.50
C ALA A 228 6.39 -0.42 7.72
N SER A 229 7.25 -1.16 8.42
CA SER A 229 7.88 -2.35 7.86
C SER A 229 6.90 -3.52 7.86
N THR A 230 7.03 -4.41 6.89
CA THR A 230 6.25 -5.67 6.84
C THR A 230 7.15 -6.84 7.26
N PRO A 231 7.39 -7.05 8.55
CA PRO A 231 8.19 -8.18 9.00
C PRO A 231 7.46 -9.47 8.59
N THR A 232 8.22 -10.48 8.18
CA THR A 232 7.64 -11.80 7.97
C THR A 232 7.05 -12.30 9.29
N ARG A 233 5.97 -13.09 9.25
CA ARG A 233 5.36 -13.65 10.47
C ARG A 233 6.37 -14.41 11.34
N ALA A 234 7.31 -15.10 10.71
CA ALA A 234 8.39 -15.79 11.41
C ALA A 234 9.32 -14.81 12.14
N ALA A 235 9.72 -13.73 11.49
CA ALA A 235 10.59 -12.71 12.12
C ALA A 235 9.88 -11.99 13.27
N ALA A 236 8.59 -11.67 13.13
CA ALA A 236 7.79 -11.06 14.18
C ALA A 236 7.61 -11.99 15.39
N ALA A 237 7.38 -13.30 15.15
CA ALA A 237 7.27 -14.31 16.20
C ALA A 237 8.63 -14.50 16.93
N ASP A 238 9.75 -14.55 16.21
CA ASP A 238 11.09 -14.68 16.80
C ASP A 238 11.49 -13.45 17.63
N GLU A 239 11.17 -12.23 17.13
CA GLU A 239 11.36 -11.00 17.91
C GLU A 239 10.54 -11.02 19.21
N ALA A 240 9.27 -11.36 19.13
CA ALA A 240 8.39 -11.43 20.29
C ALA A 240 8.88 -12.47 21.30
N LEU A 241 9.36 -13.63 20.84
CA LEU A 241 9.92 -14.67 21.69
C LEU A 241 11.18 -14.16 22.41
N LYS A 242 12.08 -13.49 21.71
CA LYS A 242 13.30 -12.91 22.30
C LYS A 242 12.98 -11.84 23.34
N LEU A 243 12.05 -10.94 23.06
CA LEU A 243 11.64 -9.88 23.99
C LEU A 243 10.91 -10.43 25.22
N THR A 244 10.11 -11.48 25.08
CA THR A 244 9.45 -12.14 26.21
C THR A 244 10.43 -12.96 27.04
N SER A 245 11.37 -13.67 26.41
CA SER A 245 12.41 -14.42 27.13
C SER A 245 13.39 -13.50 27.88
N ALA A 246 13.65 -12.30 27.34
CA ALA A 246 14.44 -11.26 28.03
C ALA A 246 13.67 -10.54 29.16
N GLY A 247 12.40 -10.87 29.39
CA GLY A 247 11.56 -10.22 30.42
C GLY A 247 11.14 -8.79 30.12
N ILE A 248 11.37 -8.28 28.89
CA ILE A 248 11.01 -6.93 28.46
C ILE A 248 9.50 -6.85 28.21
N LEU A 249 8.93 -7.88 27.62
CA LEU A 249 7.49 -7.98 27.34
C LEU A 249 6.90 -9.18 28.06
N THR A 250 5.66 -9.03 28.52
CA THR A 250 4.91 -10.17 29.04
C THR A 250 4.22 -10.90 27.89
N PRO A 251 4.19 -12.25 27.90
CA PRO A 251 3.57 -13.04 26.80
C PRO A 251 2.13 -12.66 26.50
N ASP A 252 1.39 -12.22 27.53
CA ASP A 252 -0.04 -11.92 27.48
C ASP A 252 -0.36 -10.44 27.27
N SER A 253 0.65 -9.60 26.99
CA SER A 253 0.40 -8.17 26.79
C SER A 253 -0.16 -7.90 25.37
N GLY A 254 -1.05 -6.91 25.28
CA GLY A 254 -1.55 -6.44 23.98
C GLY A 254 -0.41 -5.97 23.07
N VAL A 255 0.67 -5.43 23.64
CA VAL A 255 1.87 -5.02 22.90
C VAL A 255 2.55 -6.22 22.23
N THR A 256 2.63 -7.37 22.92
CA THR A 256 3.20 -8.61 22.36
C THR A 256 2.33 -9.11 21.22
N TYR A 257 1.01 -9.11 21.38
CA TYR A 257 0.06 -9.51 20.34
C TYR A 257 0.12 -8.60 19.11
N ASP A 258 0.23 -7.29 19.31
CA ASP A 258 0.38 -6.32 18.22
C ASP A 258 1.68 -6.55 17.43
N ARG A 259 2.80 -6.85 18.11
CA ARG A 259 4.10 -7.15 17.46
C ARG A 259 4.09 -8.44 16.65
N ILE A 260 3.35 -9.46 17.10
CA ILE A 260 3.15 -10.71 16.33
C ILE A 260 2.20 -10.48 15.14
N GLY A 261 1.48 -9.36 15.12
CA GLY A 261 0.54 -9.01 14.05
C GLY A 261 -0.82 -9.68 14.19
N LEU A 262 -1.24 -10.02 15.42
CA LEU A 262 -2.58 -10.54 15.68
C LEU A 262 -3.63 -9.44 15.51
N SER A 263 -4.76 -9.80 14.89
CA SER A 263 -5.89 -8.89 14.77
C SER A 263 -6.51 -8.59 16.15
N ILE A 264 -7.17 -7.43 16.28
CA ILE A 264 -7.87 -7.08 17.53
C ILE A 264 -8.89 -8.17 17.91
N GLN A 265 -9.57 -8.75 16.92
CA GLN A 265 -10.54 -9.82 17.14
C GLN A 265 -9.88 -11.08 17.69
N ASP A 266 -8.70 -11.47 17.16
CA ASP A 266 -7.96 -12.62 17.67
C ASP A 266 -7.43 -12.38 19.08
N GLN A 267 -6.97 -11.17 19.37
CA GLN A 267 -6.53 -10.77 20.71
C GLN A 267 -7.68 -10.88 21.73
N GLU A 268 -8.88 -10.44 21.36
CA GLU A 268 -10.07 -10.54 22.22
C GLU A 268 -10.48 -12.00 22.43
N ARG A 269 -10.45 -12.82 21.38
CA ARG A 269 -10.71 -14.28 21.50
C ARG A 269 -9.72 -14.93 22.45
N ILE A 270 -8.43 -14.70 22.26
CA ILE A 270 -7.38 -15.24 23.14
C ILE A 270 -7.61 -14.81 24.61
N LYS A 271 -7.94 -13.54 24.84
CA LYS A 271 -8.24 -13.05 26.20
C LYS A 271 -9.46 -13.75 26.80
N ASN A 272 -10.51 -13.95 26.01
CA ASN A 272 -11.72 -14.64 26.45
C ASN A 272 -11.47 -16.12 26.75
N ASP A 273 -10.73 -16.82 25.89
CA ASP A 273 -10.37 -18.22 26.09
C ASP A 273 -9.54 -18.40 27.34
N LYS A 274 -8.54 -17.55 27.56
CA LYS A 274 -7.73 -17.53 28.80
C LYS A 274 -8.57 -17.24 30.04
N ARG A 275 -9.54 -16.32 29.94
CA ARG A 275 -10.46 -16.01 31.04
C ARG A 275 -11.32 -17.23 31.37
N GLN A 276 -11.87 -17.91 30.38
CA GLN A 276 -12.67 -19.13 30.58
C GLN A 276 -11.83 -20.24 31.18
N ALA A 277 -10.61 -20.49 30.68
CA ALA A 277 -9.69 -21.49 31.24
C ALA A 277 -9.36 -21.19 32.70
N ARG A 278 -9.08 -19.91 33.04
CA ARG A 278 -8.81 -19.49 34.43
C ARG A 278 -10.00 -19.69 35.34
N VAL A 279 -11.23 -19.41 34.88
CA VAL A 279 -12.47 -19.68 35.65
C VAL A 279 -12.66 -21.17 35.85
N ALA A 280 -12.45 -21.98 34.83
CA ALA A 280 -12.55 -23.44 34.94
C ALA A 280 -11.53 -24.01 35.96
N GLU A 281 -10.29 -23.51 35.93
CA GLU A 281 -9.25 -23.90 36.89
C GLU A 281 -9.61 -23.49 38.32
N LEU A 282 -10.15 -22.30 38.56
CA LEU A 282 -10.62 -21.86 39.87
C LEU A 282 -11.77 -22.73 40.37
N LEU A 283 -12.73 -23.08 39.50
CA LEU A 283 -13.84 -23.97 39.87
C LEU A 283 -13.35 -25.36 40.24
N GLN A 284 -12.30 -25.89 39.63
CA GLN A 284 -11.69 -27.18 40.02
C GLN A 284 -10.92 -27.11 41.33
N ARG A 285 -10.33 -25.95 41.68
CA ARG A 285 -9.58 -25.75 42.92
C ARG A 285 -10.48 -25.56 44.15
N LEU A 286 -11.71 -25.02 43.98
CA LEU A 286 -12.63 -24.73 45.07
C LEU A 286 -13.01 -25.98 45.89
N PRO A 287 -13.39 -27.13 45.29
CA PRO A 287 -13.71 -28.36 46.08
C PRO A 287 -12.47 -28.90 46.79
N ASN A 288 -11.29 -28.79 46.22
CA ASN A 288 -10.06 -29.25 46.88
C ASN A 288 -9.66 -28.37 48.08
N ALA A 289 -9.82 -27.05 47.98
CA ALA A 289 -9.59 -26.15 49.06
C ALA A 289 -10.62 -26.31 50.22
N ALA A 290 -11.88 -26.58 49.88
CA ALA A 290 -12.91 -26.89 50.85
C ALA A 290 -12.65 -28.20 51.61
N ASN A 291 -12.13 -29.23 50.90
CA ASN A 291 -11.75 -30.49 51.52
C ASN A 291 -10.49 -30.37 52.38
N GLN A 292 -9.50 -29.57 51.98
CA GLN A 292 -8.32 -29.27 52.77
C GLN A 292 -8.66 -28.44 54.04
N ALA A 293 -9.58 -27.49 53.94
CA ALA A 293 -10.04 -26.73 55.10
C ALA A 293 -10.79 -27.58 56.10
N ARG A 294 -11.49 -28.62 55.65
CA ARG A 294 -12.15 -29.61 56.55
C ARG A 294 -11.18 -30.56 57.19
N GLN A 295 -10.03 -30.80 56.63
CA GLN A 295 -8.97 -31.68 57.16
C GLN A 295 -7.93 -30.95 58.01
N SER A 296 -7.97 -29.64 58.13
CA SER A 296 -7.05 -28.87 58.96
C SER A 296 -7.39 -29.06 60.43
N PRO A 297 -6.45 -29.44 61.31
CA PRO A 297 -6.70 -29.78 62.72
C PRO A 297 -7.29 -28.63 63.54
N ASN A 298 -7.20 -27.38 63.08
CA ASN A 298 -7.78 -26.20 63.75
C ASN A 298 -9.32 -26.12 63.64
N VAL A 299 -9.94 -26.68 62.58
CA VAL A 299 -11.43 -26.67 62.50
C VAL A 299 -12.04 -27.82 63.32
N ALA A 300 -11.32 -28.91 63.47
CA ALA A 300 -11.75 -30.04 64.33
C ALA A 300 -11.78 -29.60 65.82
N ASN A 301 -10.80 -28.77 66.25
CA ASN A 301 -10.79 -28.27 67.66
C ASN A 301 -11.87 -27.24 67.97
N LEU A 302 -12.31 -26.42 67.00
CA LEU A 302 -13.41 -25.48 67.20
C LEU A 302 -14.79 -26.13 67.24
N SER A 303 -14.96 -27.30 66.62
CA SER A 303 -16.21 -28.10 66.69
C SER A 303 -16.25 -28.94 67.99
N ALA A 304 -15.12 -29.40 68.51
CA ALA A 304 -15.04 -30.08 69.82
C ALA A 304 -15.33 -29.13 70.97
N GLN A 305 -14.77 -27.91 70.97
CA GLN A 305 -15.05 -26.90 72.01
C GLN A 305 -16.51 -26.44 72.04
N ARG A 306 -17.25 -26.45 70.96
CA ARG A 306 -18.69 -26.10 70.94
C ARG A 306 -19.60 -27.19 71.48
N VAL A 307 -19.14 -28.42 71.51
CA VAL A 307 -19.93 -29.55 72.08
C VAL A 307 -19.74 -29.58 73.58
N ASP A 308 -18.58 -29.24 74.13
CA ASP A 308 -18.31 -29.24 75.58
C ASP A 308 -19.01 -28.05 76.28
N ASP A 309 -19.11 -26.85 75.66
CA ASP A 309 -19.85 -25.70 76.18
C ASP A 309 -21.39 -25.88 76.21
N ALA A 310 -21.92 -26.84 75.44
CA ALA A 310 -23.37 -27.14 75.41
C ALA A 310 -23.79 -28.18 76.46
N THR A 311 -22.85 -28.88 77.09
CA THR A 311 -23.13 -29.90 78.13
C THR A 311 -22.97 -29.38 79.56
N ASP A 312 -22.41 -28.18 79.80
CA ASP A 312 -22.23 -27.56 81.12
C ASP A 312 -23.30 -26.51 81.49
N SER A 313 -24.39 -26.39 80.72
CA SER A 313 -25.51 -25.47 80.99
C SER A 313 -26.84 -26.22 81.10
N ASN A 314 -26.86 -27.28 81.97
CA ASN A 314 -28.12 -27.86 82.51
C ASN A 314 -27.97 -28.14 84.01
#